data_71bf24bdec68bc264daab271b661005d
#
_entry.id   71bf24bdec68bc264daab271b661005d
#
_cell.length_a   1.000
_cell.length_b   1.000
_cell.length_c   1.000
_cell.angle_alpha   90.00
_cell.angle_beta   90.00
_cell.angle_gamma   90.00
#
_symmetry.space_group_name_H-M   'P 1'
#
loop_
_entity.id
_entity.type
_entity.pdbx_description
1 polymer ?
#
loop_
_entity_poly.entity_id
_entity_poly.type
_entity_poly.pdbx_seq_one_letter_code
_entity_poly.pdbx_strand_id
1 'polypeptide(L)'
;DMIKDIVVGETGYCYIISEDATVIAHKDTQAVESMLNVVKDVAKDKTLASVSAFIKEAINSSSSKIGYYDYLGTSYIASYARIGNSERIVIIQAYLNEFMDTVQTLRVSMYGIGLVILFLAIVVTFFVASRIVKPIQTTVQALQGIAQGDGDLTVSLPVQGNDELTDIADYFNQ
;
A
#
# COMPACT_ATOMS: atom_id res chain seq x y z
N ASP A 1 33.86 15.96 -6.79
CA ASP A 1 33.29 14.67 -7.18
C ASP A 1 32.45 13.97 -6.09
N MET A 2 32.44 14.47 -4.84
CA MET A 2 31.67 13.83 -3.75
C MET A 2 30.17 13.68 -3.99
N ILE A 3 29.56 14.48 -4.86
CA ILE A 3 28.11 14.45 -5.13
C ILE A 3 27.72 13.33 -6.09
N LYS A 4 28.61 12.90 -6.97
CA LYS A 4 28.36 11.85 -7.95
C LYS A 4 28.15 10.46 -7.32
N ASP A 5 28.70 10.27 -6.13
CA ASP A 5 28.66 9.00 -5.39
C ASP A 5 27.43 8.89 -4.46
N ILE A 6 26.65 9.98 -4.33
CA ILE A 6 25.43 9.97 -3.51
C ILE A 6 24.27 9.44 -4.37
N VAL A 7 23.91 8.21 -4.12
CA VAL A 7 22.77 7.53 -4.77
C VAL A 7 21.68 7.29 -3.72
N VAL A 8 20.43 7.58 -4.09
CA VAL A 8 19.25 7.32 -3.25
C VAL A 8 18.31 6.42 -4.02
N GLY A 9 18.10 5.20 -3.52
CA GLY A 9 17.40 4.16 -4.28
C GLY A 9 18.20 3.75 -5.52
N GLU A 10 17.52 3.45 -6.62
CA GLU A 10 18.13 3.05 -7.89
C GLU A 10 18.34 4.26 -8.83
N THR A 11 17.42 5.22 -8.80
CA THR A 11 17.38 6.35 -9.74
C THR A 11 17.77 7.68 -9.13
N GLY A 12 17.76 7.76 -7.79
CA GLY A 12 17.94 9.00 -7.07
C GLY A 12 19.38 9.51 -7.10
N TYR A 13 19.51 10.81 -7.10
CA TYR A 13 20.80 11.51 -7.01
C TYR A 13 20.64 12.86 -6.33
N CYS A 14 21.75 13.47 -5.96
CA CYS A 14 21.74 14.79 -5.41
C CYS A 14 22.39 15.81 -6.34
N TYR A 15 21.99 17.06 -6.21
CA TYR A 15 22.63 18.20 -6.83
C TYR A 15 22.60 19.42 -5.90
N ILE A 16 23.42 20.39 -6.17
CA ILE A 16 23.51 21.62 -5.37
C ILE A 16 23.21 22.80 -6.25
N ILE A 17 22.40 23.71 -5.73
CA ILE A 17 22.13 25.02 -6.33
C ILE A 17 22.62 26.14 -5.42
N SER A 18 22.91 27.29 -6.03
CA SER A 18 23.12 28.57 -5.34
C SER A 18 21.78 29.23 -4.99
N GLU A 19 21.82 30.28 -4.19
CA GLU A 19 20.62 31.02 -3.78
C GLU A 19 19.90 31.70 -4.94
N ASP A 20 20.60 31.97 -6.08
CA ASP A 20 20.00 32.46 -7.33
C ASP A 20 19.40 31.35 -8.22
N ALA A 21 19.30 30.11 -7.72
CA ALA A 21 18.81 28.92 -8.42
C ALA A 21 19.75 28.33 -9.49
N THR A 22 20.99 28.79 -9.59
CA THR A 22 21.94 28.23 -10.56
C THR A 22 22.51 26.91 -10.06
N VAL A 23 22.54 25.90 -10.93
CA VAL A 23 23.12 24.58 -10.60
C VAL A 23 24.65 24.74 -10.55
N ILE A 24 25.23 24.44 -9.37
CA ILE A 24 26.66 24.52 -9.10
C ILE A 24 27.35 23.17 -8.96
N ALA A 25 26.58 22.11 -8.70
CA ALA A 25 27.08 20.75 -8.72
C ALA A 25 25.95 19.79 -9.10
N HIS A 26 26.21 18.87 -10.03
CA HIS A 26 25.26 17.91 -10.57
C HIS A 26 26.00 16.68 -11.09
N LYS A 27 25.32 15.50 -11.12
CA LYS A 27 25.91 14.29 -11.73
C LYS A 27 26.18 14.48 -13.23
N ASP A 28 25.29 15.20 -13.91
CA ASP A 28 25.47 15.62 -15.30
C ASP A 28 26.29 16.91 -15.34
N THR A 29 27.49 16.84 -15.91
CA THR A 29 28.40 17.97 -16.01
C THR A 29 27.88 19.08 -16.93
N GLN A 30 27.04 18.74 -17.93
CA GLN A 30 26.44 19.74 -18.83
C GLN A 30 25.53 20.71 -18.09
N ALA A 31 24.79 20.22 -17.06
CA ALA A 31 23.93 21.06 -16.23
C ALA A 31 24.74 22.12 -15.46
N VAL A 32 25.99 21.82 -15.10
CA VAL A 32 26.89 22.74 -14.39
C VAL A 32 27.57 23.70 -15.39
N GLU A 33 28.09 23.18 -16.50
CA GLU A 33 28.77 23.94 -17.53
C GLU A 33 27.85 25.00 -18.21
N SER A 34 26.58 24.62 -18.42
CA SER A 34 25.55 25.51 -18.95
C SER A 34 25.01 26.51 -17.92
N MET A 35 25.43 26.40 -16.65
CA MET A 35 24.85 27.17 -15.53
C MET A 35 23.33 27.09 -15.49
N LEU A 36 22.80 25.86 -15.63
CA LEU A 36 21.37 25.60 -15.71
C LEU A 36 20.62 26.31 -14.56
N ASN A 37 19.58 27.08 -14.93
CA ASN A 37 18.77 27.82 -13.99
C ASN A 37 17.29 27.75 -14.39
N VAL A 38 16.60 26.74 -13.93
CA VAL A 38 15.18 26.48 -14.30
C VAL A 38 14.23 27.59 -13.85
N VAL A 39 14.62 28.40 -12.85
CA VAL A 39 13.82 29.53 -12.38
C VAL A 39 13.86 30.68 -13.40
N LYS A 40 14.99 30.88 -14.08
CA LYS A 40 15.12 31.85 -15.18
C LYS A 40 14.54 31.29 -16.49
N ASP A 41 14.76 30.02 -16.74
CA ASP A 41 14.40 29.39 -18.02
C ASP A 41 12.89 29.10 -18.14
N VAL A 42 12.14 29.06 -17.03
CA VAL A 42 10.67 28.90 -17.04
C VAL A 42 9.95 29.99 -17.86
N ALA A 43 10.57 31.15 -18.02
CA ALA A 43 10.02 32.22 -18.86
C ALA A 43 10.00 31.83 -20.36
N LYS A 44 10.92 30.96 -20.78
CA LYS A 44 11.02 30.44 -22.15
C LYS A 44 10.33 29.11 -22.35
N ASP A 45 10.32 28.27 -21.30
CA ASP A 45 9.73 26.93 -21.33
C ASP A 45 8.82 26.72 -20.11
N LYS A 46 7.50 26.74 -20.35
CA LYS A 46 6.48 26.57 -19.31
C LYS A 46 6.44 25.16 -18.73
N THR A 47 7.05 24.16 -19.38
CA THR A 47 7.13 22.79 -18.84
C THR A 47 7.99 22.75 -17.57
N LEU A 48 8.85 23.74 -17.36
CA LEU A 48 9.67 23.90 -16.17
C LEU A 48 8.93 24.51 -14.97
N ALA A 49 7.65 24.82 -15.10
CA ALA A 49 6.89 25.52 -14.06
C ALA A 49 6.87 24.77 -12.72
N SER A 50 6.68 23.44 -12.76
CA SER A 50 6.62 22.59 -11.58
C SER A 50 7.94 22.59 -10.81
N VAL A 51 9.04 22.27 -11.49
CA VAL A 51 10.38 22.26 -10.87
C VAL A 51 10.83 23.66 -10.44
N SER A 52 10.47 24.71 -11.21
CA SER A 52 10.77 26.10 -10.84
C SER A 52 10.07 26.51 -9.54
N ALA A 53 8.81 26.11 -9.35
CA ALA A 53 8.06 26.38 -8.13
C ALA A 53 8.71 25.69 -6.91
N PHE A 54 9.11 24.42 -7.05
CA PHE A 54 9.82 23.68 -6.01
C PHE A 54 11.15 24.34 -5.64
N ILE A 55 11.94 24.75 -6.61
CA ILE A 55 13.24 25.41 -6.35
C ILE A 55 13.05 26.78 -5.69
N LYS A 56 12.04 27.57 -6.08
CA LYS A 56 11.71 28.82 -5.40
C LYS A 56 11.31 28.59 -3.94
N GLU A 57 10.55 27.54 -3.66
CA GLU A 57 10.23 27.17 -2.29
C GLU A 57 11.49 26.81 -1.51
N ALA A 58 12.39 26.00 -2.09
CA ALA A 58 13.66 25.60 -1.48
C ALA A 58 14.55 26.81 -1.12
N ILE A 59 14.62 27.80 -2.00
CA ILE A 59 15.42 29.01 -1.78
C ILE A 59 14.83 29.86 -0.64
N ASN A 60 13.51 29.99 -0.57
CA ASN A 60 12.82 30.82 0.41
C ASN A 60 12.63 30.14 1.77
N SER A 61 12.91 28.84 1.87
CA SER A 61 12.72 28.07 3.11
C SER A 61 14.00 28.02 3.93
N SER A 62 13.82 28.15 5.25
CA SER A 62 14.90 27.94 6.24
C SER A 62 14.95 26.51 6.76
N SER A 63 13.96 25.69 6.46
CA SER A 63 13.85 24.29 6.93
C SER A 63 13.86 23.31 5.75
N SER A 64 14.37 22.11 6.00
CA SER A 64 14.27 21.01 5.03
C SER A 64 12.82 20.55 4.87
N LYS A 65 12.43 20.24 3.64
CA LYS A 65 11.08 19.76 3.31
C LYS A 65 11.13 18.76 2.17
N ILE A 66 10.16 17.89 2.11
CA ILE A 66 9.92 16.97 1.00
C ILE A 66 8.81 17.55 0.13
N GLY A 67 8.97 17.48 -1.18
CA GLY A 67 7.97 17.89 -2.15
C GLY A 67 8.03 17.05 -3.41
N TYR A 68 7.15 17.38 -4.34
CA TYR A 68 7.02 16.69 -5.62
C TYR A 68 7.05 17.71 -6.73
N TYR A 69 7.64 17.33 -7.87
CA TYR A 69 7.62 18.16 -9.07
C TYR A 69 7.76 17.30 -10.33
N ASP A 70 7.34 17.86 -11.44
CA ASP A 70 7.52 17.27 -12.76
C ASP A 70 8.63 18.01 -13.49
N TYR A 71 9.51 17.25 -14.15
CA TYR A 71 10.59 17.77 -14.98
C TYR A 71 10.76 16.88 -16.21
N LEU A 72 10.68 17.47 -17.38
CA LEU A 72 10.80 16.80 -18.70
C LEU A 72 9.90 15.55 -18.82
N GLY A 73 8.65 15.63 -18.32
CA GLY A 73 7.68 14.53 -18.40
C GLY A 73 7.86 13.41 -17.36
N THR A 74 8.80 13.59 -16.43
CA THR A 74 9.03 12.64 -15.34
C THR A 74 8.68 13.28 -13.99
N SER A 75 7.95 12.54 -13.15
CA SER A 75 7.62 12.98 -11.78
C SER A 75 8.70 12.57 -10.80
N TYR A 76 9.10 13.52 -9.97
CA TYR A 76 10.13 13.35 -8.95
C TYR A 76 9.56 13.57 -7.55
N ILE A 77 10.03 12.77 -6.61
CA ILE A 77 10.01 13.09 -5.19
C ILE A 77 11.37 13.69 -4.84
N ALA A 78 11.38 14.81 -4.16
CA ALA A 78 12.62 15.49 -3.81
C ALA A 78 12.57 16.10 -2.42
N SER A 79 13.74 16.21 -1.81
CA SER A 79 13.93 16.92 -0.56
C SER A 79 15.03 17.96 -0.73
N TYR A 80 14.89 19.08 -0.06
CA TYR A 80 15.92 20.12 -0.04
C TYR A 80 16.34 20.45 1.38
N ALA A 81 17.60 20.88 1.52
CA ALA A 81 18.14 21.41 2.75
C ALA A 81 19.23 22.44 2.46
N ARG A 82 19.32 23.47 3.30
CA ARG A 82 20.40 24.45 3.23
C ARG A 82 21.67 23.87 3.86
N ILE A 83 22.82 24.09 3.24
CA ILE A 83 24.11 23.59 3.72
C ILE A 83 24.68 24.56 4.76
N GLY A 84 24.49 24.25 6.04
CA GLY A 84 24.97 25.10 7.13
C GLY A 84 24.48 26.55 7.00
N ASN A 85 25.37 27.51 7.20
CA ASN A 85 25.11 28.94 6.99
C ASN A 85 25.48 29.44 5.59
N SER A 86 25.64 28.54 4.61
CA SER A 86 26.00 28.91 3.25
C SER A 86 24.78 29.24 2.42
N GLU A 87 24.99 29.96 1.32
CA GLU A 87 24.00 30.29 0.28
C GLU A 87 23.74 29.09 -0.66
N ARG A 88 24.09 27.89 -0.23
CA ARG A 88 23.98 26.65 -1.02
C ARG A 88 22.89 25.77 -0.50
N ILE A 89 22.12 25.22 -1.44
CA ILE A 89 21.00 24.32 -1.15
C ILE A 89 21.29 22.99 -1.82
N VAL A 90 21.31 21.93 -1.02
CA VAL A 90 21.36 20.55 -1.54
C VAL A 90 19.94 20.08 -1.82
N ILE A 91 19.77 19.49 -2.98
CA ILE A 91 18.52 18.85 -3.38
C ILE A 91 18.81 17.39 -3.67
N ILE A 92 18.03 16.52 -3.06
CA ILE A 92 18.07 15.07 -3.29
C ILE A 92 16.75 14.72 -3.95
N GLN A 93 16.82 14.01 -5.06
CA GLN A 93 15.63 13.60 -5.81
C GLN A 93 15.72 12.16 -6.29
N ALA A 94 14.57 11.54 -6.52
CA ALA A 94 14.44 10.24 -7.15
C ALA A 94 13.15 10.18 -7.97
N TYR A 95 13.04 9.23 -8.89
CA TYR A 95 11.82 9.04 -9.66
C TYR A 95 10.68 8.56 -8.75
N LEU A 96 9.54 9.23 -8.85
CA LEU A 96 8.37 8.87 -8.06
C LEU A 96 7.91 7.44 -8.35
N ASN A 97 8.02 6.99 -9.61
CA ASN A 97 7.60 5.66 -10.02
C ASN A 97 8.38 4.53 -9.30
N GLU A 98 9.66 4.75 -8.97
CA GLU A 98 10.45 3.77 -8.22
C GLU A 98 9.80 3.37 -6.89
N PHE A 99 9.20 4.34 -6.20
CA PHE A 99 8.50 4.10 -4.94
C PHE A 99 7.08 3.58 -5.16
N MET A 100 6.43 3.94 -6.26
CA MET A 100 5.06 3.53 -6.57
C MET A 100 4.98 2.06 -6.97
N ASP A 101 5.97 1.50 -7.65
CA ASP A 101 6.01 0.09 -8.05
C ASP A 101 6.03 -0.84 -6.83
N THR A 102 6.80 -0.47 -5.79
CA THR A 102 6.81 -1.21 -4.52
C THR A 102 5.43 -1.18 -3.84
N VAL A 103 4.77 -0.03 -3.83
CA VAL A 103 3.42 0.13 -3.26
C VAL A 103 2.39 -0.70 -4.03
N GLN A 104 2.49 -0.76 -5.36
CA GLN A 104 1.60 -1.56 -6.20
C GLN A 104 1.74 -3.06 -5.89
N THR A 105 2.97 -3.56 -5.77
CA THR A 105 3.26 -4.96 -5.43
C THR A 105 2.71 -5.32 -4.05
N LEU A 106 2.91 -4.47 -3.05
CA LEU A 106 2.35 -4.65 -1.71
C LEU A 106 0.82 -4.70 -1.74
N ARG A 107 0.18 -3.81 -2.48
CA ARG A 107 -1.28 -3.77 -2.61
C ARG A 107 -1.85 -5.05 -3.20
N VAL A 108 -1.25 -5.54 -4.30
CA VAL A 108 -1.68 -6.80 -4.95
C VAL A 108 -1.50 -7.99 -4.00
N SER A 109 -0.38 -8.05 -3.28
CA SER A 109 -0.12 -9.10 -2.29
C SER A 109 -1.15 -9.08 -1.15
N MET A 110 -1.52 -7.90 -0.65
CA MET A 110 -2.55 -7.76 0.40
C MET A 110 -3.93 -8.26 -0.08
N TYR A 111 -4.33 -7.94 -1.31
CA TYR A 111 -5.57 -8.47 -1.88
C TYR A 111 -5.53 -9.99 -2.04
N GLY A 112 -4.40 -10.55 -2.48
CA GLY A 112 -4.21 -12.00 -2.58
C GLY A 112 -4.38 -12.70 -1.24
N ILE A 113 -3.72 -12.21 -0.21
CA ILE A 113 -3.86 -12.75 1.17
C ILE A 113 -5.29 -12.63 1.67
N GLY A 114 -5.93 -11.48 1.46
CA GLY A 114 -7.32 -11.24 1.86
C GLY A 114 -8.30 -12.24 1.22
N LEU A 115 -8.14 -12.53 -0.07
CA LEU A 115 -8.95 -13.53 -0.78
C LEU A 115 -8.75 -14.94 -0.24
N VAL A 116 -7.52 -15.33 0.08
CA VAL A 116 -7.24 -16.65 0.68
C VAL A 116 -7.92 -16.79 2.04
N ILE A 117 -7.81 -15.78 2.90
CA ILE A 117 -8.47 -15.78 4.22
C ILE A 117 -9.99 -15.86 4.07
N LEU A 118 -10.57 -15.09 3.16
CA LEU A 118 -12.01 -15.10 2.90
C LEU A 118 -12.47 -16.49 2.43
N PHE A 119 -11.72 -17.11 1.50
CA PHE A 119 -12.03 -18.46 1.03
C PHE A 119 -11.99 -19.49 2.17
N LEU A 120 -10.95 -19.44 3.01
CA LEU A 120 -10.85 -20.33 4.17
C LEU A 120 -12.01 -20.12 5.16
N ALA A 121 -12.40 -18.88 5.41
CA ALA A 121 -13.54 -18.56 6.28
C ALA A 121 -14.85 -19.17 5.74
N ILE A 122 -15.10 -19.06 4.43
CA ILE A 122 -16.27 -19.65 3.78
C ILE A 122 -16.25 -21.18 3.93
N VAL A 123 -15.11 -21.83 3.69
CA VAL A 123 -14.97 -23.29 3.82
C VAL A 123 -15.25 -23.73 5.25
N VAL A 124 -14.66 -23.06 6.25
CA VAL A 124 -14.89 -23.36 7.66
C VAL A 124 -16.35 -23.16 8.03
N THR A 125 -16.96 -22.05 7.62
CA THR A 125 -18.38 -21.77 7.88
C THR A 125 -19.29 -22.84 7.28
N PHE A 126 -19.02 -23.23 6.03
CA PHE A 126 -19.78 -24.30 5.37
C PHE A 126 -19.64 -25.64 6.10
N PHE A 127 -18.42 -25.95 6.55
CA PHE A 127 -18.17 -27.20 7.31
C PHE A 127 -18.91 -27.20 8.64
N VAL A 128 -18.83 -26.10 9.41
CA VAL A 128 -19.56 -25.97 10.69
C VAL A 128 -21.08 -26.04 10.49
N ALA A 129 -21.59 -25.31 9.49
CA ALA A 129 -23.02 -25.33 9.18
C ALA A 129 -23.51 -26.75 8.83
N SER A 130 -22.74 -27.48 8.03
CA SER A 130 -23.13 -28.83 7.57
C SER A 130 -22.97 -29.90 8.63
N ARG A 131 -21.96 -29.84 9.47
CA ARG A 131 -21.60 -30.89 10.42
C ARG A 131 -22.19 -30.68 11.84
N ILE A 132 -22.47 -29.43 12.20
CA ILE A 132 -22.93 -29.08 13.56
C ILE A 132 -24.34 -28.51 13.52
N VAL A 133 -24.59 -27.45 12.75
CA VAL A 133 -25.86 -26.73 12.82
C VAL A 133 -27.02 -27.54 12.27
N LYS A 134 -26.85 -28.19 11.12
CA LYS A 134 -27.92 -29.00 10.51
C LYS A 134 -28.40 -30.14 11.41
N PRO A 135 -27.54 -31.04 11.96
CA PRO A 135 -27.97 -32.08 12.86
C PRO A 135 -28.70 -31.56 14.09
N ILE A 136 -28.22 -30.49 14.70
CA ILE A 136 -28.88 -29.85 15.84
C ILE A 136 -30.29 -29.39 15.47
N GLN A 137 -30.47 -28.71 14.33
CA GLN A 137 -31.79 -28.28 13.85
C GLN A 137 -32.74 -29.45 13.62
N THR A 138 -32.27 -30.56 13.05
CA THR A 138 -33.07 -31.76 12.83
C THR A 138 -33.53 -32.36 14.16
N THR A 139 -32.66 -32.44 15.16
CA THR A 139 -33.01 -32.91 16.50
C THR A 139 -34.06 -32.01 17.17
N VAL A 140 -33.87 -30.67 17.08
CA VAL A 140 -34.84 -29.72 17.62
C VAL A 140 -36.21 -29.85 16.95
N GLN A 141 -36.26 -30.03 15.63
CA GLN A 141 -37.52 -30.20 14.89
C GLN A 141 -38.24 -31.51 15.30
N ALA A 142 -37.51 -32.60 15.45
CA ALA A 142 -38.08 -33.86 15.94
C ALA A 142 -38.68 -33.74 17.35
N LEU A 143 -37.95 -33.09 18.26
CA LEU A 143 -38.42 -32.82 19.63
C LEU A 143 -39.66 -31.91 19.63
N GLN A 144 -39.72 -30.90 18.77
CA GLN A 144 -40.88 -30.02 18.63
C GLN A 144 -42.12 -30.78 18.13
N GLY A 145 -41.94 -31.67 17.15
CA GLY A 145 -43.06 -32.51 16.65
C GLY A 145 -43.66 -33.35 17.75
N ILE A 146 -42.85 -33.96 18.60
CA ILE A 146 -43.33 -34.74 19.77
C ILE A 146 -44.05 -33.83 20.78
N ALA A 147 -43.46 -32.64 21.10
CA ALA A 147 -44.00 -31.74 22.10
C ALA A 147 -45.31 -31.07 21.70
N GLN A 148 -45.53 -30.84 20.40
CA GLN A 148 -46.75 -30.21 19.88
C GLN A 148 -47.91 -31.17 19.63
N GLY A 149 -47.75 -32.45 19.93
CA GLY A 149 -48.83 -33.42 19.97
C GLY A 149 -49.14 -34.17 18.67
N ASP A 150 -48.32 -34.02 17.64
CA ASP A 150 -48.39 -34.86 16.43
C ASP A 150 -47.93 -36.32 16.73
N GLY A 151 -47.30 -36.53 17.88
CA GLY A 151 -47.03 -37.83 18.53
C GLY A 151 -46.41 -38.89 17.62
N ASP A 152 -45.85 -38.53 16.50
CA ASP A 152 -45.22 -39.49 15.59
C ASP A 152 -43.84 -39.89 16.15
N LEU A 153 -43.87 -40.93 16.96
CA LEU A 153 -42.70 -41.60 17.53
C LEU A 153 -41.97 -42.47 16.49
N THR A 154 -42.39 -42.47 15.24
CA THR A 154 -41.72 -43.22 14.17
C THR A 154 -40.59 -42.44 13.49
N VAL A 155 -40.44 -41.15 13.81
CA VAL A 155 -39.36 -40.32 13.28
C VAL A 155 -38.03 -40.74 13.90
N SER A 156 -37.08 -41.19 13.09
CA SER A 156 -35.73 -41.48 13.51
C SER A 156 -34.76 -40.42 13.04
N LEU A 157 -33.76 -40.06 13.87
CA LEU A 157 -32.69 -39.14 13.54
C LEU A 157 -31.58 -39.88 12.79
N PRO A 158 -30.96 -39.25 11.79
CA PRO A 158 -29.84 -39.83 11.06
C PRO A 158 -28.62 -39.96 11.99
N VAL A 159 -28.15 -41.16 12.24
CA VAL A 159 -26.92 -41.45 12.99
C VAL A 159 -25.74 -41.36 12.04
N GLN A 160 -25.07 -40.22 12.02
CA GLN A 160 -23.93 -39.95 11.10
C GLN A 160 -22.81 -39.24 11.85
N GLY A 161 -21.68 -39.91 12.02
CA GLY A 161 -20.51 -39.36 12.68
C GLY A 161 -20.02 -40.26 13.82
N ASN A 162 -19.20 -39.69 14.68
CA ASN A 162 -18.63 -40.35 15.86
C ASN A 162 -18.35 -39.27 16.93
N ASP A 163 -19.36 -38.44 17.20
CA ASP A 163 -19.32 -37.32 18.14
C ASP A 163 -20.58 -37.35 19.04
N GLU A 164 -20.66 -36.43 19.98
CA GLU A 164 -21.76 -36.29 20.94
C GLU A 164 -23.12 -36.08 20.26
N LEU A 165 -23.15 -35.53 19.04
CA LEU A 165 -24.39 -35.37 18.27
C LEU A 165 -24.88 -36.69 17.71
N THR A 166 -23.97 -37.59 17.37
CA THR A 166 -24.29 -38.97 16.97
C THR A 166 -24.85 -39.73 18.13
N ASP A 167 -24.28 -39.60 19.34
CA ASP A 167 -24.81 -40.24 20.57
C ASP A 167 -26.23 -39.75 20.89
N ILE A 168 -26.51 -38.44 20.74
CA ILE A 168 -27.84 -37.87 20.91
C ILE A 168 -28.84 -38.53 19.93
N ALA A 169 -28.46 -38.66 18.66
CA ALA A 169 -29.31 -39.28 17.64
C ALA A 169 -29.59 -40.77 17.95
N ASP A 170 -28.58 -41.47 18.44
CA ASP A 170 -28.69 -42.90 18.81
C ASP A 170 -29.60 -43.11 20.02
N TYR A 171 -29.45 -42.31 21.08
CA TYR A 171 -30.35 -42.34 22.24
C TYR A 171 -31.79 -41.92 21.91
N PHE A 172 -31.97 -40.99 20.97
CA PHE A 172 -33.29 -40.58 20.51
C PHE A 172 -34.04 -41.71 19.77
N ASN A 173 -33.32 -42.54 19.04
CA ASN A 173 -33.86 -43.62 18.21
C ASN A 173 -34.16 -44.92 19.01
N GLN A 174 -33.78 -45.00 20.29
CA GLN A 174 -34.07 -46.15 21.19
C GLN A 174 -35.48 -46.07 21.77
#